data_21ee8e568c7b7ead5d3d26db8b1f0c90
#
_entry.id   21ee8e568c7b7ead5d3d26db8b1f0c90
#
_cell.length_a   1.000
_cell.length_b   1.000
_cell.length_c   1.000
_cell.angle_alpha   90.00
_cell.angle_beta   90.00
_cell.angle_gamma   90.00
#
_symmetry.space_group_name_H-M   'P 1'
#
loop_
_entity.id
_entity.type
_entity.pdbx_description
1 polymer ?
#
loop_
_entity_poly.entity_id
_entity_poly.type
_entity_poly.pdbx_seq_one_letter_code
_entity_poly.pdbx_strand_id
1 'polypeptide(L)'
;MIFTPDDSLVSHYGNRVFALRPVVQCITNIVTVNDCANALLAVGASPTMAHHPEEMADFAAITDALVLNIGATESIEAMRIAGKAASSLGHPIIIDPVGCAGSPWRRSVCLSLINEAHPTVIRGNVSEIRALLTDKNSGRGVDDRSPESIPVPELCTALSEKTGAIVIASGATDYISDGKKVLAVHGGSPLMARITGTGCMLSALLGAFLAAEVSAESAWACCRTMALAGEAAEHITDDRGGTGTFHIALLDALTVRDARAASAADSAVGQCSAAAVDQPARVSKKEDL
;
A
#
# COMPACT_ATOMS: atom_id res chain seq x y z
N MET A 1 8.83 23.80 1.56
CA MET A 1 10.17 23.15 1.55
C MET A 1 9.95 21.65 1.43
N ILE A 2 10.68 20.99 0.53
CA ILE A 2 10.57 19.52 0.30
C ILE A 2 11.68 18.84 1.10
N PHE A 3 11.34 17.77 1.83
CA PHE A 3 12.26 17.01 2.66
C PHE A 3 12.27 15.53 2.20
N THR A 4 13.42 14.89 2.32
CA THR A 4 13.55 13.42 2.19
C THR A 4 14.00 12.90 3.54
N PRO A 5 13.14 12.21 4.29
CA PRO A 5 13.50 11.59 5.56
C PRO A 5 14.57 10.49 5.39
N ASP A 6 15.16 10.08 6.50
CA ASP A 6 16.13 9.01 6.57
C ASP A 6 15.44 7.62 6.53
N ASP A 7 16.07 6.64 5.88
CA ASP A 7 15.54 5.27 5.73
C ASP A 7 15.39 4.51 7.08
N SER A 8 15.90 5.04 8.20
CA SER A 8 15.63 4.48 9.53
C SER A 8 14.14 4.46 9.88
N LEU A 9 13.34 5.39 9.32
CA LEU A 9 11.89 5.40 9.47
C LEU A 9 11.23 4.17 8.84
N VAL A 10 11.78 3.60 7.76
CA VAL A 10 11.28 2.38 7.13
C VAL A 10 11.31 1.23 8.13
N SER A 11 12.45 1.02 8.79
CA SER A 11 12.60 -0.01 9.82
C SER A 11 11.75 0.29 11.06
N HIS A 12 11.67 1.56 11.47
CA HIS A 12 10.87 1.97 12.62
C HIS A 12 9.39 1.62 12.43
N TYR A 13 8.77 2.09 11.35
CA TYR A 13 7.34 1.85 11.09
C TYR A 13 7.06 0.41 10.64
N GLY A 14 7.94 -0.21 9.85
CA GLY A 14 7.81 -1.62 9.47
C GLY A 14 7.79 -2.56 10.68
N ASN A 15 8.65 -2.35 11.67
CA ASN A 15 8.65 -3.12 12.91
C ASN A 15 7.37 -2.90 13.74
N ARG A 16 6.81 -1.69 13.73
CA ARG A 16 5.53 -1.42 14.41
C ARG A 16 4.37 -2.14 13.74
N VAL A 17 4.29 -2.13 12.40
CA VAL A 17 3.30 -2.90 11.64
C VAL A 17 3.42 -4.38 11.97
N PHE A 18 4.63 -4.94 11.93
CA PHE A 18 4.89 -6.34 12.23
C PHE A 18 4.50 -6.72 13.67
N ALA A 19 4.77 -5.86 14.64
CA ALA A 19 4.42 -6.09 16.04
C ALA A 19 2.91 -5.97 16.31
N LEU A 20 2.24 -5.00 15.68
CA LEU A 20 0.83 -4.72 15.85
C LEU A 20 -0.07 -5.73 15.10
N ARG A 21 0.39 -6.21 13.93
CA ARG A 21 -0.38 -7.06 13.01
C ARG A 21 -1.76 -6.51 12.69
N PRO A 22 -1.86 -5.26 12.22
CA PRO A 22 -3.15 -4.60 12.06
C PRO A 22 -4.04 -5.34 11.07
N VAL A 23 -5.34 -5.37 11.34
CA VAL A 23 -6.34 -5.89 10.42
C VAL A 23 -6.79 -4.76 9.50
N VAL A 24 -6.55 -4.91 8.21
CA VAL A 24 -6.87 -3.90 7.18
C VAL A 24 -8.02 -4.37 6.31
N GLN A 25 -9.14 -3.66 6.36
CA GLN A 25 -10.24 -3.89 5.43
C GLN A 25 -9.95 -3.19 4.10
N CYS A 26 -9.99 -3.94 2.99
CA CYS A 26 -9.80 -3.40 1.64
C CYS A 26 -11.04 -3.66 0.79
N ILE A 27 -11.80 -2.61 0.48
CA ILE A 27 -12.80 -2.64 -0.58
C ILE A 27 -12.08 -2.20 -1.85
N THR A 28 -11.54 -3.16 -2.60
CA THR A 28 -10.68 -2.93 -3.77
C THR A 28 -11.19 -3.62 -5.02
N ASN A 29 -10.63 -3.26 -6.17
CA ASN A 29 -11.06 -3.80 -7.45
C ASN A 29 -10.63 -5.26 -7.65
N ILE A 30 -11.43 -6.01 -8.40
CA ILE A 30 -11.26 -7.45 -8.63
C ILE A 30 -9.91 -7.81 -9.29
N VAL A 31 -9.32 -6.89 -10.04
CA VAL A 31 -8.04 -7.13 -10.74
C VAL A 31 -6.87 -7.27 -9.76
N THR A 32 -6.94 -6.60 -8.61
CA THR A 32 -5.82 -6.48 -7.67
C THR A 32 -6.13 -6.98 -6.26
N VAL A 33 -7.31 -7.55 -6.03
CA VAL A 33 -7.73 -8.01 -4.69
C VAL A 33 -6.75 -9.01 -4.08
N ASN A 34 -6.26 -9.97 -4.86
CA ASN A 34 -5.30 -10.98 -4.40
C ASN A 34 -3.94 -10.35 -4.05
N ASP A 35 -3.45 -9.46 -4.90
CA ASP A 35 -2.16 -8.80 -4.71
C ASP A 35 -2.16 -7.88 -3.49
N CYS A 36 -3.26 -7.14 -3.25
CA CYS A 36 -3.43 -6.33 -2.05
C CYS A 36 -3.40 -7.18 -0.77
N ALA A 37 -4.09 -8.33 -0.78
CA ALA A 37 -4.08 -9.25 0.35
C ALA A 37 -2.68 -9.82 0.61
N ASN A 38 -1.98 -10.27 -0.44
CA ASN A 38 -0.63 -10.82 -0.31
C ASN A 38 0.39 -9.76 0.12
N ALA A 39 0.28 -8.51 -0.36
CA ALA A 39 1.15 -7.41 0.08
C ALA A 39 0.98 -7.12 1.58
N LEU A 40 -0.25 -7.12 2.10
CA LEU A 40 -0.53 -6.96 3.53
C LEU A 40 0.06 -8.11 4.35
N LEU A 41 -0.12 -9.36 3.91
CA LEU A 41 0.46 -10.53 4.57
C LEU A 41 1.99 -10.47 4.57
N ALA A 42 2.61 -10.00 3.48
CA ALA A 42 4.05 -9.89 3.36
C ALA A 42 4.66 -8.96 4.41
N VAL A 43 4.01 -7.86 4.75
CA VAL A 43 4.47 -6.92 5.78
C VAL A 43 4.02 -7.31 7.21
N GLY A 44 3.34 -8.45 7.38
CA GLY A 44 2.88 -8.95 8.67
C GLY A 44 1.52 -8.42 9.13
N ALA A 45 0.78 -7.70 8.29
CA ALA A 45 -0.58 -7.27 8.54
C ALA A 45 -1.60 -8.38 8.18
N SER A 46 -2.86 -8.21 8.59
CA SER A 46 -3.96 -9.15 8.32
C SER A 46 -4.97 -8.51 7.37
N PRO A 47 -5.17 -9.02 6.14
CA PRO A 47 -6.16 -8.47 5.22
C PRO A 47 -7.57 -9.01 5.47
N THR A 48 -8.59 -8.18 5.28
CA THR A 48 -9.96 -8.61 4.99
C THR A 48 -10.47 -7.92 3.74
N MET A 49 -11.08 -8.69 2.85
CA MET A 49 -11.60 -8.22 1.56
C MET A 49 -13.14 -8.20 1.53
N ALA A 50 -13.75 -8.09 2.72
CA ALA A 50 -15.19 -7.98 2.88
C ALA A 50 -15.72 -6.71 2.19
N HIS A 51 -16.77 -6.86 1.39
CA HIS A 51 -17.32 -5.76 0.58
C HIS A 51 -18.84 -5.83 0.39
N HIS A 52 -19.54 -6.74 1.10
CA HIS A 52 -20.99 -6.77 1.06
C HIS A 52 -21.57 -5.69 1.99
N PRO A 53 -22.54 -4.87 1.55
CA PRO A 53 -23.05 -3.75 2.36
C PRO A 53 -23.53 -4.12 3.76
N GLU A 54 -24.17 -5.28 3.90
CA GLU A 54 -24.75 -5.72 5.18
C GLU A 54 -23.71 -6.08 6.26
N GLU A 55 -22.47 -6.40 5.87
CA GLU A 55 -21.41 -6.79 6.81
C GLU A 55 -20.45 -5.64 7.16
N MET A 56 -20.59 -4.46 6.56
CA MET A 56 -19.61 -3.38 6.68
C MET A 56 -19.46 -2.84 8.09
N ALA A 57 -20.54 -2.75 8.85
CA ALA A 57 -20.50 -2.28 10.24
C ALA A 57 -19.79 -3.29 11.16
N ASP A 58 -20.01 -4.58 10.94
CA ASP A 58 -19.40 -5.66 11.72
C ASP A 58 -17.88 -5.71 11.45
N PHE A 59 -17.47 -5.60 10.16
CA PHE A 59 -16.06 -5.56 9.82
C PHE A 59 -15.37 -4.30 10.34
N ALA A 60 -16.01 -3.13 10.31
CA ALA A 60 -15.44 -1.93 10.89
C ALA A 60 -15.11 -2.11 12.39
N ALA A 61 -15.91 -2.89 13.14
CA ALA A 61 -15.68 -3.10 14.56
C ALA A 61 -14.45 -3.97 14.89
N ILE A 62 -13.93 -4.74 13.94
CA ILE A 62 -12.82 -5.69 14.13
C ILE A 62 -11.58 -5.37 13.30
N THR A 63 -11.60 -4.25 12.56
CA THR A 63 -10.48 -3.80 11.72
C THR A 63 -9.83 -2.55 12.29
N ASP A 64 -8.56 -2.32 11.95
CA ASP A 64 -7.77 -1.19 12.42
C ASP A 64 -7.61 -0.08 11.36
N ALA A 65 -7.94 -0.38 10.10
CA ALA A 65 -7.89 0.57 8.98
C ALA A 65 -8.82 0.16 7.84
N LEU A 66 -9.21 1.14 7.02
CA LEU A 66 -10.07 0.95 5.85
C LEU A 66 -9.41 1.52 4.58
N VAL A 67 -9.43 0.73 3.51
CA VAL A 67 -8.99 1.14 2.16
C VAL A 67 -10.17 1.10 1.19
N LEU A 68 -10.44 2.23 0.55
CA LEU A 68 -11.50 2.42 -0.43
C LEU A 68 -10.88 2.69 -1.81
N ASN A 69 -10.90 1.68 -2.69
CA ASN A 69 -10.39 1.79 -4.05
C ASN A 69 -11.55 1.93 -5.04
N ILE A 70 -11.66 3.10 -5.69
CA ILE A 70 -12.78 3.43 -6.59
C ILE A 70 -12.76 2.62 -7.90
N GLY A 71 -11.77 1.77 -8.07
CA GLY A 71 -11.78 0.73 -9.11
C GLY A 71 -12.89 -0.30 -8.94
N ALA A 72 -13.35 -0.56 -7.71
CA ALA A 72 -14.48 -1.44 -7.38
C ALA A 72 -15.82 -0.68 -7.49
N THR A 73 -16.21 -0.37 -8.69
CA THR A 73 -17.39 0.46 -8.98
C THR A 73 -18.71 -0.16 -8.55
N GLU A 74 -18.76 -1.47 -8.43
CA GLU A 74 -19.92 -2.25 -7.95
C GLU A 74 -20.09 -2.16 -6.42
N SER A 75 -19.05 -1.75 -5.67
CA SER A 75 -19.05 -1.74 -4.21
C SER A 75 -19.21 -0.35 -3.58
N ILE A 76 -19.68 0.66 -4.34
CA ILE A 76 -19.78 2.06 -3.86
C ILE A 76 -20.68 2.17 -2.63
N GLU A 77 -21.79 1.44 -2.57
CA GLU A 77 -22.67 1.47 -1.39
C GLU A 77 -21.97 0.89 -0.15
N ALA A 78 -21.28 -0.25 -0.30
CA ALA A 78 -20.45 -0.81 0.78
C ALA A 78 -19.37 0.18 1.24
N MET A 79 -18.72 0.89 0.30
CA MET A 79 -17.71 1.93 0.62
C MET A 79 -18.31 3.07 1.46
N ARG A 80 -19.53 3.52 1.16
CA ARG A 80 -20.21 4.56 1.93
C ARG A 80 -20.49 4.11 3.37
N ILE A 81 -21.02 2.89 3.52
CA ILE A 81 -21.34 2.32 4.85
C ILE A 81 -20.06 2.10 5.65
N ALA A 82 -19.05 1.43 5.05
CA ALA A 82 -17.76 1.18 5.68
C ALA A 82 -17.04 2.48 6.06
N GLY A 83 -17.03 3.48 5.15
CA GLY A 83 -16.42 4.78 5.39
C GLY A 83 -17.02 5.51 6.58
N LYS A 84 -18.35 5.55 6.70
CA LYS A 84 -19.05 6.14 7.84
C LYS A 84 -18.74 5.39 9.14
N ALA A 85 -18.78 4.05 9.11
CA ALA A 85 -18.48 3.22 10.27
C ALA A 85 -17.04 3.41 10.76
N ALA A 86 -16.04 3.30 9.86
CA ALA A 86 -14.63 3.50 10.19
C ALA A 86 -14.36 4.93 10.70
N SER A 87 -14.95 5.95 10.08
CA SER A 87 -14.82 7.34 10.53
C SER A 87 -15.37 7.54 11.94
N SER A 88 -16.49 6.93 12.27
CA SER A 88 -17.09 7.02 13.61
C SER A 88 -16.23 6.34 14.69
N LEU A 89 -15.42 5.35 14.32
CA LEU A 89 -14.49 4.64 15.20
C LEU A 89 -13.10 5.30 15.25
N GLY A 90 -12.86 6.33 14.43
CA GLY A 90 -11.57 7.01 14.34
C GLY A 90 -10.48 6.19 13.63
N HIS A 91 -10.87 5.20 12.84
CA HIS A 91 -9.92 4.40 12.06
C HIS A 91 -9.34 5.20 10.90
N PRO A 92 -8.06 5.04 10.56
CA PRO A 92 -7.51 5.63 9.36
C PRO A 92 -8.20 5.07 8.11
N ILE A 93 -8.57 5.99 7.21
CA ILE A 93 -9.25 5.69 5.95
C ILE A 93 -8.37 6.15 4.80
N ILE A 94 -8.08 5.25 3.87
CA ILE A 94 -7.32 5.50 2.66
C ILE A 94 -8.27 5.49 1.47
N ILE A 95 -8.29 6.56 0.67
CA ILE A 95 -9.00 6.60 -0.62
C ILE A 95 -7.99 6.54 -1.76
N ASP A 96 -8.19 5.55 -2.65
CA ASP A 96 -7.48 5.38 -3.93
C ASP A 96 -8.44 5.73 -5.08
N PRO A 97 -8.31 6.94 -5.69
CA PRO A 97 -9.27 7.48 -6.66
C PRO A 97 -9.07 6.93 -8.07
N VAL A 98 -8.87 5.62 -8.21
CA VAL A 98 -8.57 4.94 -9.47
C VAL A 98 -9.50 5.37 -10.59
N GLY A 99 -8.90 5.95 -11.65
CA GLY A 99 -9.60 6.31 -12.88
C GLY A 99 -10.46 7.58 -12.80
N CYS A 100 -10.42 8.34 -11.70
CA CYS A 100 -11.22 9.57 -11.56
C CYS A 100 -10.82 10.67 -12.56
N ALA A 101 -9.59 10.65 -13.08
CA ALA A 101 -9.14 11.59 -14.10
C ALA A 101 -9.81 11.36 -15.45
N GLY A 102 -10.14 10.10 -15.77
CA GLY A 102 -10.76 9.71 -17.05
C GLY A 102 -12.28 9.64 -17.03
N SER A 103 -12.91 9.66 -15.84
CA SER A 103 -14.37 9.49 -15.70
C SER A 103 -14.97 10.54 -14.77
N PRO A 104 -15.80 11.45 -15.30
CA PRO A 104 -16.52 12.43 -14.47
C PRO A 104 -17.39 11.77 -13.40
N TRP A 105 -17.98 10.62 -13.68
CA TRP A 105 -18.77 9.85 -12.72
C TRP A 105 -17.88 9.34 -11.57
N ARG A 106 -16.74 8.68 -11.88
CA ARG A 106 -15.81 8.24 -10.82
C ARG A 106 -15.31 9.40 -9.99
N ARG A 107 -15.00 10.54 -10.63
CA ARG A 107 -14.59 11.75 -9.92
C ARG A 107 -15.68 12.23 -8.95
N SER A 108 -16.95 12.26 -9.36
CA SER A 108 -18.06 12.66 -8.48
C SER A 108 -18.23 11.69 -7.30
N VAL A 109 -18.05 10.39 -7.52
CA VAL A 109 -18.08 9.38 -6.46
C VAL A 109 -16.92 9.58 -5.49
N CYS A 110 -15.69 9.81 -5.98
CA CYS A 110 -14.53 10.10 -5.12
C CYS A 110 -14.78 11.33 -4.24
N LEU A 111 -15.24 12.44 -4.82
CA LEU A 111 -15.51 13.67 -4.07
C LEU A 111 -16.61 13.46 -3.01
N SER A 112 -17.64 12.68 -3.33
CA SER A 112 -18.70 12.32 -2.38
C SER A 112 -18.13 11.50 -1.22
N LEU A 113 -17.34 10.45 -1.49
CA LEU A 113 -16.72 9.63 -0.46
C LEU A 113 -15.72 10.40 0.40
N ILE A 114 -14.92 11.30 -0.19
CA ILE A 114 -14.02 12.20 0.56
C ILE A 114 -14.82 13.04 1.57
N ASN A 115 -15.94 13.62 1.13
CA ASN A 115 -16.78 14.44 2.01
C ASN A 115 -17.54 13.64 3.07
N GLU A 116 -17.89 12.38 2.79
CA GLU A 116 -18.68 11.55 3.69
C GLU A 116 -17.82 10.78 4.71
N ALA A 117 -16.64 10.29 4.28
CA ALA A 117 -15.78 9.43 5.08
C ALA A 117 -14.62 10.18 5.76
N HIS A 118 -14.32 11.41 5.36
CA HIS A 118 -13.21 12.22 5.89
C HIS A 118 -11.89 11.42 5.93
N PRO A 119 -11.33 11.03 4.77
CA PRO A 119 -10.19 10.14 4.72
C PRO A 119 -8.95 10.72 5.41
N THR A 120 -8.17 9.85 6.01
CA THR A 120 -6.85 10.17 6.56
C THR A 120 -5.83 10.38 5.44
N VAL A 121 -5.95 9.59 4.35
CA VAL A 121 -5.07 9.67 3.19
C VAL A 121 -5.87 9.59 1.89
N ILE A 122 -5.48 10.43 0.93
CA ILE A 122 -5.85 10.32 -0.48
C ILE A 122 -4.58 10.00 -1.26
N ARG A 123 -4.51 8.82 -1.88
CA ARG A 123 -3.35 8.37 -2.66
C ARG A 123 -3.76 8.06 -4.10
N GLY A 124 -3.15 8.72 -5.07
CA GLY A 124 -3.38 8.51 -6.50
C GLY A 124 -2.16 8.83 -7.34
N ASN A 125 -2.21 8.62 -8.65
CA ASN A 125 -1.21 9.18 -9.54
C ASN A 125 -1.44 10.70 -9.73
N VAL A 126 -0.47 11.38 -10.34
CA VAL A 126 -0.51 12.85 -10.52
C VAL A 126 -1.79 13.31 -11.23
N SER A 127 -2.27 12.57 -12.23
CA SER A 127 -3.48 12.95 -12.97
C SER A 127 -4.75 12.78 -12.14
N GLU A 128 -4.81 11.77 -11.27
CA GLU A 128 -5.94 11.54 -10.36
C GLU A 128 -5.99 12.62 -9.26
N ILE A 129 -4.85 12.91 -8.63
CA ILE A 129 -4.76 13.99 -7.62
C ILE A 129 -5.15 15.34 -8.25
N ARG A 130 -4.66 15.63 -9.46
CA ARG A 130 -5.03 16.84 -10.21
C ARG A 130 -6.53 16.91 -10.49
N ALA A 131 -7.14 15.79 -10.90
CA ALA A 131 -8.56 15.74 -11.18
C ALA A 131 -9.44 16.02 -9.95
N LEU A 132 -9.00 15.64 -8.75
CA LEU A 132 -9.72 15.91 -7.50
C LEU A 132 -9.64 17.38 -7.07
N LEU A 133 -8.54 18.08 -7.40
CA LEU A 133 -8.36 19.46 -7.06
C LEU A 133 -9.12 20.40 -8.00
N THR A 134 -9.13 20.08 -9.32
CA THR A 134 -9.68 20.97 -10.34
C THR A 134 -11.17 20.83 -10.49
N ASP A 135 -11.94 21.87 -10.16
CA ASP A 135 -13.37 21.98 -10.47
C ASP A 135 -13.53 22.36 -11.95
N LYS A 136 -13.97 21.42 -12.82
CA LYS A 136 -14.34 21.75 -14.20
C LYS A 136 -15.54 22.71 -14.28
N ASN A 137 -16.25 22.95 -13.19
CA ASN A 137 -17.41 23.83 -13.12
C ASN A 137 -17.10 25.24 -12.57
N SER A 138 -15.92 25.48 -12.04
CA SER A 138 -15.50 26.84 -11.64
C SER A 138 -14.91 27.58 -12.84
N GLY A 139 -15.76 27.93 -13.77
CA GLY A 139 -15.40 28.84 -14.86
C GLY A 139 -15.27 30.27 -14.41
N ARG A 140 -14.51 30.56 -13.33
CA ARG A 140 -13.95 31.87 -12.94
C ARG A 140 -13.26 31.79 -11.58
N GLY A 141 -11.95 32.03 -11.58
CA GLY A 141 -11.27 32.65 -10.44
C GLY A 141 -10.59 31.76 -9.43
N VAL A 142 -9.54 31.04 -9.81
CA VAL A 142 -8.33 30.91 -9.01
C VAL A 142 -7.17 30.91 -9.99
N ASP A 143 -6.28 31.89 -9.86
CA ASP A 143 -5.05 32.13 -10.59
C ASP A 143 -4.97 31.68 -12.08
N ASP A 144 -4.46 32.57 -12.93
CA ASP A 144 -4.20 32.44 -14.37
C ASP A 144 -3.26 31.28 -14.81
N ARG A 145 -3.00 30.33 -13.90
CA ARG A 145 -2.24 29.12 -14.21
C ARG A 145 -3.18 28.00 -14.66
N SER A 146 -2.95 27.46 -15.85
CA SER A 146 -3.63 26.24 -16.26
C SER A 146 -3.38 25.14 -15.21
N PRO A 147 -4.38 24.33 -14.84
CA PRO A 147 -4.22 23.25 -13.86
C PRO A 147 -3.02 22.32 -14.17
N GLU A 148 -2.65 22.20 -15.44
CA GLU A 148 -1.51 21.40 -15.93
C GLU A 148 -0.15 21.97 -15.51
N SER A 149 -0.07 23.25 -15.19
CA SER A 149 1.19 23.94 -14.83
C SER A 149 1.52 23.92 -13.34
N ILE A 150 0.60 23.41 -12.47
CA ILE A 150 0.86 23.33 -11.03
C ILE A 150 1.88 22.22 -10.75
N PRO A 151 3.01 22.53 -10.08
CA PRO A 151 3.99 21.51 -9.67
C PRO A 151 3.36 20.48 -8.72
N VAL A 152 3.79 19.21 -8.82
CA VAL A 152 3.20 18.11 -8.05
C VAL A 152 3.23 18.34 -6.52
N PRO A 153 4.32 18.88 -5.93
CA PRO A 153 4.33 19.19 -4.49
C PRO A 153 3.25 20.21 -4.08
N GLU A 154 3.05 21.26 -4.90
CA GLU A 154 2.02 22.27 -4.66
C GLU A 154 0.61 21.69 -4.83
N LEU A 155 0.43 20.79 -5.79
CA LEU A 155 -0.81 20.06 -6.03
C LEU A 155 -1.21 19.21 -4.81
N CYS A 156 -0.26 18.47 -4.24
CA CYS A 156 -0.48 17.68 -3.02
C CYS A 156 -0.85 18.56 -1.83
N THR A 157 -0.13 19.68 -1.65
CA THR A 157 -0.39 20.63 -0.57
C THR A 157 -1.78 21.23 -0.69
N ALA A 158 -2.15 21.74 -1.87
CA ALA A 158 -3.46 22.35 -2.09
C ALA A 158 -4.63 21.37 -1.87
N LEU A 159 -4.51 20.13 -2.30
CA LEU A 159 -5.55 19.12 -2.05
C LEU A 159 -5.60 18.73 -0.56
N SER A 160 -4.44 18.63 0.10
CA SER A 160 -4.35 18.37 1.53
C SER A 160 -5.02 19.48 2.36
N GLU A 161 -4.72 20.75 2.07
CA GLU A 161 -5.37 21.90 2.71
C GLU A 161 -6.89 21.92 2.51
N LYS A 162 -7.34 21.53 1.30
CA LYS A 162 -8.78 21.48 0.96
C LYS A 162 -9.53 20.37 1.69
N THR A 163 -8.88 19.21 1.91
CA THR A 163 -9.55 18.00 2.42
C THR A 163 -9.22 17.66 3.88
N GLY A 164 -8.12 18.19 4.40
CA GLY A 164 -7.55 17.82 5.69
C GLY A 164 -6.82 16.47 5.68
N ALA A 165 -6.79 15.77 4.55
CA ALA A 165 -6.13 14.49 4.40
C ALA A 165 -4.63 14.65 4.07
N ILE A 166 -3.82 13.67 4.43
CA ILE A 166 -2.50 13.50 3.82
C ILE A 166 -2.71 13.12 2.35
N VAL A 167 -2.05 13.82 1.45
CA VAL A 167 -2.16 13.57 0.00
C VAL A 167 -0.87 12.99 -0.54
N ILE A 168 -0.99 11.90 -1.28
CA ILE A 168 0.13 11.20 -1.92
C ILE A 168 -0.10 11.19 -3.42
N ALA A 169 0.81 11.82 -4.17
CA ALA A 169 0.88 11.73 -5.61
C ALA A 169 2.04 10.82 -6.02
N SER A 170 1.69 9.64 -6.56
CA SER A 170 2.69 8.66 -7.01
C SER A 170 3.15 8.94 -8.43
N GLY A 171 4.46 8.75 -8.66
CA GLY A 171 5.11 8.94 -9.94
C GLY A 171 6.54 8.41 -9.97
N ALA A 172 7.41 8.99 -10.78
CA ALA A 172 8.86 8.72 -10.74
C ALA A 172 9.49 9.20 -9.41
N THR A 173 8.89 10.19 -8.78
CA THR A 173 9.09 10.60 -7.40
C THR A 173 7.71 10.70 -6.78
N ASP A 174 7.49 10.03 -5.65
CA ASP A 174 6.25 10.18 -4.91
C ASP A 174 6.37 11.42 -4.00
N TYR A 175 5.29 12.22 -3.95
CA TYR A 175 5.21 13.37 -3.06
C TYR A 175 4.08 13.18 -2.06
N ILE A 176 4.39 13.39 -0.78
CA ILE A 176 3.46 13.24 0.35
C ILE A 176 3.33 14.60 1.04
N SER A 177 2.10 15.10 1.19
CA SER A 177 1.85 16.37 1.90
C SER A 177 0.76 16.22 2.95
N ASP A 178 0.98 16.81 4.12
CA ASP A 178 -0.01 16.98 5.20
C ASP A 178 -0.57 18.42 5.25
N GLY A 179 -0.38 19.19 4.18
CA GLY A 179 -0.75 20.60 4.10
C GLY A 179 0.29 21.56 4.71
N LYS A 180 1.24 21.08 5.52
CA LYS A 180 2.26 21.90 6.20
C LYS A 180 3.66 21.66 5.65
N LYS A 181 3.96 20.41 5.33
CA LYS A 181 5.24 19.96 4.76
C LYS A 181 5.01 19.04 3.57
N VAL A 182 6.05 18.90 2.76
CA VAL A 182 6.09 17.93 1.65
C VAL A 182 7.29 17.03 1.83
N LEU A 183 7.03 15.72 1.81
CA LEU A 183 8.05 14.68 1.83
C LEU A 183 8.16 14.07 0.43
N ALA A 184 9.38 13.76 -0.01
CA ALA A 184 9.64 13.12 -1.29
C ALA A 184 10.20 11.71 -1.07
N VAL A 185 9.74 10.76 -1.91
CA VAL A 185 10.29 9.41 -2.01
C VAL A 185 10.87 9.23 -3.39
N HIS A 186 12.14 8.90 -3.43
CA HIS A 186 12.87 8.53 -4.65
C HIS A 186 13.10 7.03 -4.68
N GLY A 187 13.29 6.47 -5.88
CA GLY A 187 13.59 5.05 -6.07
C GLY A 187 12.43 4.27 -6.66
N GLY A 188 12.45 2.94 -6.45
CA GLY A 188 11.54 2.02 -7.11
C GLY A 188 12.11 1.49 -8.42
N SER A 189 11.28 0.81 -9.19
CA SER A 189 11.66 0.22 -10.47
C SER A 189 10.68 0.61 -11.58
N PRO A 190 11.16 0.91 -12.80
CA PRO A 190 10.29 1.09 -13.96
C PRO A 190 9.43 -0.16 -14.28
N LEU A 191 9.84 -1.34 -13.85
CA LEU A 191 9.09 -2.58 -14.02
C LEU A 191 7.79 -2.59 -13.22
N MET A 192 7.69 -1.80 -12.14
CA MET A 192 6.46 -1.64 -11.36
C MET A 192 5.30 -1.14 -12.24
N ALA A 193 5.57 -0.31 -13.24
CA ALA A 193 4.56 0.17 -14.19
C ALA A 193 4.13 -0.90 -15.23
N ARG A 194 4.83 -2.03 -15.29
CA ARG A 194 4.58 -3.12 -16.25
C ARG A 194 3.79 -4.29 -15.65
N ILE A 195 3.50 -4.24 -14.35
CA ILE A 195 2.59 -5.16 -13.65
C ILE A 195 1.40 -4.38 -13.12
N THR A 196 0.22 -4.99 -13.17
CA THR A 196 -0.98 -4.34 -12.62
C THR A 196 -0.96 -4.37 -11.10
N GLY A 197 -1.57 -3.38 -10.46
CA GLY A 197 -1.88 -3.42 -9.03
C GLY A 197 -0.84 -2.84 -8.08
N THR A 198 0.37 -2.47 -8.52
CA THR A 198 1.39 -1.90 -7.62
C THR A 198 0.89 -0.67 -6.85
N GLY A 199 0.09 0.17 -7.50
CA GLY A 199 -0.59 1.28 -6.84
C GLY A 199 -1.60 0.82 -5.80
N CYS A 200 -2.47 -0.13 -6.14
CA CYS A 200 -3.46 -0.67 -5.22
C CYS A 200 -2.81 -1.38 -4.03
N MET A 201 -1.71 -2.12 -4.25
CA MET A 201 -0.89 -2.69 -3.17
C MET A 201 -0.35 -1.60 -2.24
N LEU A 202 0.19 -0.50 -2.79
CA LEU A 202 0.65 0.63 -1.96
C LEU A 202 -0.49 1.22 -1.13
N SER A 203 -1.69 1.39 -1.71
CA SER A 203 -2.87 1.86 -0.97
C SER A 203 -3.28 0.90 0.15
N ALA A 204 -3.17 -0.41 -0.06
CA ALA A 204 -3.40 -1.41 0.97
C ALA A 204 -2.35 -1.34 2.09
N LEU A 205 -1.06 -1.25 1.74
CA LEU A 205 0.04 -1.11 2.70
C LEU A 205 -0.09 0.16 3.55
N LEU A 206 -0.54 1.29 2.96
CA LEU A 206 -0.83 2.51 3.71
C LEU A 206 -1.84 2.27 4.84
N GLY A 207 -2.84 1.39 4.63
CA GLY A 207 -3.75 0.97 5.69
C GLY A 207 -3.00 0.40 6.90
N ALA A 208 -2.05 -0.52 6.68
CA ALA A 208 -1.28 -1.13 7.74
C ALA A 208 -0.35 -0.14 8.46
N PHE A 209 0.36 0.71 7.70
CA PHE A 209 1.28 1.68 8.27
C PHE A 209 0.57 2.77 9.08
N LEU A 210 -0.59 3.24 8.61
CA LEU A 210 -1.37 4.27 9.30
C LEU A 210 -2.18 3.71 10.48
N ALA A 211 -2.53 2.43 10.48
CA ALA A 211 -3.04 1.77 11.67
C ALA A 211 -2.00 1.74 12.80
N ALA A 212 -0.71 1.64 12.46
CA ALA A 212 0.37 1.70 13.45
C ALA A 212 0.61 3.13 13.97
N GLU A 213 0.53 4.14 13.08
CA GLU A 213 0.61 5.56 13.44
C GLU A 213 0.15 6.45 12.29
N VAL A 214 -0.76 7.37 12.58
CA VAL A 214 -1.24 8.36 11.61
C VAL A 214 -0.28 9.55 11.55
N SER A 215 0.62 9.55 10.57
CA SER A 215 1.56 10.64 10.31
C SER A 215 2.01 10.66 8.85
N ALA A 216 2.51 11.82 8.39
CA ALA A 216 3.13 11.93 7.06
C ALA A 216 4.41 11.09 6.96
N GLU A 217 5.14 10.92 8.06
CA GLU A 217 6.35 10.10 8.17
C GLU A 217 6.01 8.61 8.01
N SER A 218 4.93 8.13 8.64
CA SER A 218 4.44 6.76 8.46
C SER A 218 4.01 6.49 7.01
N ALA A 219 3.30 7.44 6.39
CA ALA A 219 2.93 7.36 4.98
C ALA A 219 4.17 7.37 4.07
N TRP A 220 5.18 8.20 4.37
CA TRP A 220 6.46 8.22 3.67
C TRP A 220 7.19 6.89 3.80
N ALA A 221 7.28 6.34 4.99
CA ALA A 221 7.94 5.05 5.25
C ALA A 221 7.26 3.91 4.46
N CYS A 222 5.94 3.92 4.36
CA CYS A 222 5.20 2.98 3.51
C CYS A 222 5.57 3.12 2.02
N CYS A 223 5.55 4.33 1.47
CA CYS A 223 5.94 4.58 0.07
C CYS A 223 7.41 4.17 -0.17
N ARG A 224 8.31 4.47 0.77
CA ARG A 224 9.72 4.09 0.66
C ARG A 224 9.91 2.57 0.78
N THR A 225 9.15 1.88 1.63
CA THR A 225 9.13 0.40 1.69
C THR A 225 8.80 -0.19 0.33
N MET A 226 7.76 0.34 -0.33
CA MET A 226 7.35 -0.13 -1.66
C MET A 226 8.41 0.18 -2.73
N ALA A 227 9.08 1.34 -2.66
CA ALA A 227 10.16 1.71 -3.56
C ALA A 227 11.38 0.77 -3.39
N LEU A 228 11.81 0.53 -2.16
CA LEU A 228 12.90 -0.40 -1.85
C LEU A 228 12.59 -1.83 -2.31
N ALA A 229 11.35 -2.28 -2.13
CA ALA A 229 10.91 -3.58 -2.62
C ALA A 229 10.96 -3.66 -4.16
N GLY A 230 10.59 -2.58 -4.85
CA GLY A 230 10.72 -2.47 -6.31
C GLY A 230 12.16 -2.53 -6.80
N GLU A 231 13.09 -1.84 -6.12
CA GLU A 231 14.53 -1.87 -6.40
C GLU A 231 15.09 -3.29 -6.19
N ALA A 232 14.76 -3.93 -5.06
CA ALA A 232 15.19 -5.29 -4.75
C ALA A 232 14.63 -6.32 -5.74
N ALA A 233 13.35 -6.19 -6.13
CA ALA A 233 12.71 -7.06 -7.11
C ALA A 233 13.36 -6.95 -8.50
N GLU A 234 13.79 -5.75 -8.90
CA GLU A 234 14.52 -5.55 -10.15
C GLU A 234 15.85 -6.30 -10.14
N HIS A 235 16.61 -6.23 -9.06
CA HIS A 235 17.86 -6.99 -8.89
C HIS A 235 17.66 -8.51 -8.93
N ILE A 236 16.56 -9.02 -8.31
CA ILE A 236 16.25 -10.45 -8.31
C ILE A 236 15.81 -10.91 -9.71
N THR A 237 15.10 -10.05 -10.45
CA THR A 237 14.54 -10.37 -11.77
C THR A 237 15.63 -10.57 -12.81
N ASP A 238 16.73 -9.81 -12.74
CA ASP A 238 17.84 -9.74 -13.67
C ASP A 238 17.43 -9.52 -15.16
N ASP A 239 18.38 -9.61 -16.10
CA ASP A 239 18.15 -9.41 -17.54
C ASP A 239 17.34 -10.57 -18.18
N ARG A 240 17.12 -11.69 -17.50
CA ARG A 240 16.44 -12.88 -18.00
C ARG A 240 15.02 -13.04 -17.49
N GLY A 241 14.65 -12.31 -16.42
CA GLY A 241 13.32 -12.34 -15.84
C GLY A 241 12.33 -11.46 -16.59
N GLY A 242 11.05 -11.86 -16.61
CA GLY A 242 9.94 -11.08 -17.13
C GLY A 242 9.10 -10.45 -16.02
N THR A 243 7.97 -9.85 -16.42
CA THR A 243 7.03 -9.22 -15.48
C THR A 243 6.47 -10.19 -14.43
N GLY A 244 6.30 -11.48 -14.76
CA GLY A 244 5.87 -12.50 -13.79
C GLY A 244 6.91 -12.75 -12.72
N THR A 245 8.19 -12.86 -13.08
CA THR A 245 9.31 -13.00 -12.12
C THR A 245 9.40 -11.77 -11.23
N PHE A 246 9.30 -10.57 -11.83
CA PHE A 246 9.31 -9.32 -11.09
C PHE A 246 8.15 -9.23 -10.09
N HIS A 247 6.94 -9.66 -10.46
CA HIS A 247 5.76 -9.65 -9.58
C HIS A 247 5.98 -10.53 -8.34
N ILE A 248 6.50 -11.74 -8.52
CA ILE A 248 6.85 -12.63 -7.42
C ILE A 248 7.95 -12.02 -6.56
N ALA A 249 9.03 -11.52 -7.18
CA ALA A 249 10.15 -10.92 -6.49
C ALA A 249 9.75 -9.67 -5.67
N LEU A 250 8.75 -8.90 -6.15
CA LEU A 250 8.22 -7.75 -5.42
C LEU A 250 7.53 -8.17 -4.11
N LEU A 251 6.71 -9.21 -4.14
CA LEU A 251 6.06 -9.75 -2.94
C LEU A 251 7.09 -10.36 -1.98
N ASP A 252 8.09 -11.06 -2.50
CA ASP A 252 9.19 -11.61 -1.70
C ASP A 252 10.00 -10.49 -1.03
N ALA A 253 10.27 -9.38 -1.74
CA ALA A 253 10.99 -8.23 -1.21
C ALA A 253 10.21 -7.43 -0.16
N LEU A 254 8.87 -7.46 -0.21
CA LEU A 254 8.00 -6.89 0.83
C LEU A 254 7.97 -7.73 2.10
N THR A 255 8.40 -9.01 2.04
CA THR A 255 8.25 -9.94 3.16
C THR A 255 9.19 -9.57 4.31
N VAL A 256 8.60 -9.20 5.44
CA VAL A 256 9.34 -9.00 6.70
C VAL A 256 9.69 -10.37 7.27
N ARG A 257 10.98 -10.68 7.35
CA ARG A 257 11.48 -11.89 8.00
C ARG A 257 11.67 -11.62 9.48
N ASP A 258 11.01 -12.39 10.33
CA ASP A 258 11.31 -12.37 11.77
C ASP A 258 12.76 -12.80 11.98
N ALA A 259 13.60 -11.91 12.48
CA ALA A 259 15.01 -12.19 12.74
C ALA A 259 15.20 -13.39 13.71
N ARG A 260 14.21 -13.66 14.57
CA ARG A 260 14.20 -14.83 15.46
C ARG A 260 13.86 -16.13 14.73
N ALA A 261 12.92 -16.08 13.77
CA ALA A 261 12.58 -17.24 12.94
C ALA A 261 13.70 -17.59 11.96
N ALA A 262 14.39 -16.60 11.41
CA ALA A 262 15.56 -16.81 10.56
C ALA A 262 16.70 -17.51 11.32
N SER A 263 17.02 -17.08 12.55
CA SER A 263 18.05 -17.72 13.37
C SER A 263 17.68 -19.14 13.81
N ALA A 264 16.39 -19.42 14.03
CA ALA A 264 15.90 -20.77 14.35
C ALA A 264 15.93 -21.71 13.12
N ALA A 265 15.62 -21.20 11.93
CA ALA A 265 15.70 -21.94 10.69
C ALA A 265 17.15 -22.29 10.32
N ASP A 266 18.07 -21.34 10.45
CA ASP A 266 19.51 -21.57 10.22
C ASP A 266 20.10 -22.56 11.21
N SER A 267 19.67 -22.53 12.48
CA SER A 267 20.10 -23.51 13.49
C SER A 267 19.50 -24.91 13.23
N ALA A 268 18.27 -25.02 12.71
CA ALA A 268 17.64 -26.29 12.35
C ALA A 268 18.27 -26.91 11.10
N VAL A 269 18.64 -26.11 10.09
CA VAL A 269 19.37 -26.57 8.90
C VAL A 269 20.76 -27.04 9.26
N GLY A 270 21.47 -26.34 10.18
CA GLY A 270 22.77 -26.75 10.69
C GLY A 270 22.73 -28.10 11.45
N GLN A 271 21.66 -28.35 12.20
CA GLN A 271 21.50 -29.62 12.93
C GLN A 271 21.10 -30.80 12.01
N CYS A 272 20.32 -30.57 10.94
CA CYS A 272 20.01 -31.60 9.96
C CYS A 272 21.24 -32.04 9.15
N SER A 273 22.14 -31.11 8.81
CA SER A 273 23.38 -31.47 8.08
C SER A 273 24.40 -32.21 8.93
N ALA A 274 24.42 -31.98 10.24
CA ALA A 274 25.31 -32.68 11.19
C ALA A 274 24.85 -34.12 11.50
N ALA A 275 23.54 -34.41 11.44
CA ALA A 275 22.97 -35.74 11.71
C ALA A 275 23.07 -36.72 10.52
N ALA A 276 23.37 -36.25 9.31
CA ALA A 276 23.43 -37.08 8.10
C ALA A 276 24.80 -37.74 7.86
N VAL A 277 25.82 -37.48 8.67
CA VAL A 277 27.22 -37.94 8.43
C VAL A 277 27.62 -39.17 9.26
N ASP A 278 26.79 -39.66 10.19
CA ASP A 278 27.21 -40.75 11.11
C ASP A 278 26.23 -41.94 11.08
N GLN A 279 26.12 -42.64 9.93
CA GLN A 279 25.64 -44.02 9.88
C GLN A 279 26.52 -44.86 8.97
N PRO A 280 27.36 -45.80 9.52
CA PRO A 280 28.04 -46.80 8.70
C PRO A 280 27.03 -47.82 8.18
N ALA A 281 27.11 -48.08 6.88
CA ALA A 281 26.30 -49.06 6.18
C ALA A 281 26.47 -50.47 6.81
N ARG A 282 25.39 -51.03 7.39
CA ARG A 282 25.31 -52.47 7.72
C ARG A 282 25.03 -53.25 6.48
N VAL A 283 26.05 -53.89 5.97
CA VAL A 283 25.97 -54.97 4.97
C VAL A 283 25.38 -56.19 5.67
N SER A 284 24.15 -56.59 5.36
CA SER A 284 23.62 -57.88 5.74
C SER A 284 23.95 -58.91 4.64
N LYS A 285 24.86 -59.83 4.94
CA LYS A 285 25.02 -61.08 4.21
C LYS A 285 23.73 -61.90 4.42
N LYS A 286 23.04 -62.26 3.34
CA LYS A 286 22.14 -63.41 3.31
C LYS A 286 22.95 -64.57 2.77
N GLU A 287 23.18 -65.51 3.62
CA GLU A 287 23.55 -66.88 3.25
C GLU A 287 22.28 -67.66 2.89
N ASP A 288 22.49 -68.56 1.96
CA ASP A 288 21.59 -69.50 1.32
C ASP A 288 20.68 -70.34 2.25
N LEU A 289 19.42 -70.58 1.77
CA LEU A 289 18.83 -71.91 1.57
C LEU A 289 17.48 -71.73 0.85
#